data_db072f9377f2f8d6699efb7c7013343c
#
_entry.id   db072f9377f2f8d6699efb7c7013343c
#
_cell.length_a   1.000
_cell.length_b   1.000
_cell.length_c   1.000
_cell.angle_alpha   90.00
_cell.angle_beta   90.00
_cell.angle_gamma   90.00
#
_symmetry.space_group_name_H-M   'P 1'
#
loop_
_entity.id
_entity.type
_entity.pdbx_description
1 polymer ?
#
loop_
_entity_poly.entity_id
_entity_poly.type
_entity_poly.pdbx_seq_one_letter_code
_entity_poly.pdbx_strand_id
1 'polypeptide(L)'
;VTADGGRLRLARQARGLSQQQLAGMAGVSRQAVSAVESGVSDPSLRVALALARALGVSIEEVFGPAEPSPPVTVRPLAPLGVPGSRVAVAPVSDAFVAFPLSDTTAGRAGFAPAGGLVDAAGPDLPSAAGQPGSPAGRLAQRRVRPVGPPRPTLLVAGCDPAMPLLEAPLSLLDPPVAFAWWPCGSEEALGLAAAGLVHAAGAHLRGASGDYNTAAAAESLPGGAEVIGFCAWREGLVLRPGLAGRVTGVADLAADGLRLVNREPGAEARYLL
;
A
#
# COMPACT_ATOMS: atom_id res chain seq x y z
N VAL A 1 -16.50 5.69 -17.34
CA VAL A 1 -16.27 4.33 -16.81
C VAL A 1 -15.69 3.54 -17.98
N THR A 2 -14.38 3.45 -18.06
CA THR A 2 -13.70 2.63 -19.07
C THR A 2 -13.99 1.16 -18.76
N ALA A 3 -14.47 0.42 -19.76
CA ALA A 3 -14.66 -1.03 -19.65
C ALA A 3 -13.33 -1.66 -19.22
N ASP A 4 -13.37 -2.54 -18.21
CA ASP A 4 -12.18 -3.22 -17.73
C ASP A 4 -11.68 -4.23 -18.79
N GLY A 5 -10.84 -3.77 -19.71
CA GLY A 5 -10.23 -4.60 -20.76
C GLY A 5 -9.48 -5.83 -20.23
N GLY A 6 -9.16 -5.84 -18.94
CA GLY A 6 -8.55 -6.97 -18.25
C GLY A 6 -9.44 -8.21 -18.26
N ARG A 7 -10.75 -8.07 -18.11
CA ARG A 7 -11.68 -9.21 -18.13
C ARG A 7 -11.76 -9.89 -19.51
N LEU A 8 -11.75 -9.09 -20.58
CA LEU A 8 -11.69 -9.61 -21.95
C LEU A 8 -10.40 -10.42 -22.15
N ARG A 9 -9.26 -9.89 -21.73
CA ARG A 9 -7.96 -10.57 -21.80
C ARG A 9 -7.99 -11.89 -21.03
N LEU A 10 -8.47 -11.89 -19.79
CA LEU A 10 -8.55 -13.09 -18.97
C LEU A 10 -9.46 -14.16 -19.60
N ALA A 11 -10.63 -13.77 -20.08
CA ALA A 11 -11.56 -14.70 -20.75
C ALA A 11 -10.95 -15.30 -22.02
N ARG A 12 -10.20 -14.52 -22.79
CA ARG A 12 -9.48 -14.99 -23.97
C ARG A 12 -8.35 -15.96 -23.59
N GLN A 13 -7.53 -15.60 -22.62
CA GLN A 13 -6.40 -16.43 -22.15
C GLN A 13 -6.87 -17.75 -21.56
N ALA A 14 -7.96 -17.76 -20.79
CA ALA A 14 -8.57 -18.96 -20.25
C ALA A 14 -8.99 -19.98 -21.34
N ARG A 15 -9.19 -19.51 -22.58
CA ARG A 15 -9.48 -20.34 -23.74
C ARG A 15 -8.25 -20.63 -24.60
N GLY A 16 -7.08 -20.21 -24.20
CA GLY A 16 -5.83 -20.39 -24.96
C GLY A 16 -5.79 -19.62 -26.29
N LEU A 17 -6.63 -18.60 -26.46
CA LEU A 17 -6.73 -17.86 -27.73
C LEU A 17 -5.72 -16.72 -27.78
N SER A 18 -5.08 -16.50 -28.95
CA SER A 18 -4.37 -15.26 -29.24
C SER A 18 -5.36 -14.14 -29.61
N GLN A 19 -4.92 -12.88 -29.53
CA GLN A 19 -5.72 -11.73 -29.97
C GLN A 19 -6.15 -11.86 -31.45
N GLN A 20 -5.31 -12.43 -32.30
CA GLN A 20 -5.61 -12.64 -33.71
C GLN A 20 -6.72 -13.68 -33.90
N GLN A 21 -6.69 -14.77 -33.13
CA GLN A 21 -7.72 -15.82 -33.19
C GLN A 21 -9.07 -15.30 -32.70
N LEU A 22 -9.08 -14.58 -31.57
CA LEU A 22 -10.33 -13.96 -31.07
C LEU A 22 -10.89 -12.94 -32.07
N ALA A 23 -10.03 -12.13 -32.69
CA ALA A 23 -10.44 -11.15 -33.68
C ALA A 23 -11.09 -11.83 -34.90
N GLY A 24 -10.49 -12.90 -35.39
CA GLY A 24 -11.06 -13.70 -36.50
C GLY A 24 -12.41 -14.32 -36.15
N MET A 25 -12.55 -14.90 -34.95
CA MET A 25 -13.82 -15.48 -34.47
C MET A 25 -14.92 -14.43 -34.30
N ALA A 26 -14.57 -13.24 -33.83
CA ALA A 26 -15.51 -12.14 -33.59
C ALA A 26 -15.79 -11.28 -34.85
N GLY A 27 -15.07 -11.48 -35.94
CA GLY A 27 -15.18 -10.66 -37.16
C GLY A 27 -14.75 -9.21 -36.97
N VAL A 28 -13.74 -8.97 -36.10
CA VAL A 28 -13.17 -7.64 -35.82
C VAL A 28 -11.67 -7.63 -36.12
N SER A 29 -11.05 -6.45 -36.12
CA SER A 29 -9.60 -6.37 -36.30
C SER A 29 -8.84 -6.76 -35.02
N ARG A 30 -7.60 -7.29 -35.16
CA ARG A 30 -6.71 -7.54 -34.01
C ARG A 30 -6.45 -6.26 -33.20
N GLN A 31 -6.33 -5.12 -33.89
CA GLN A 31 -6.11 -3.81 -33.26
C GLN A 31 -7.31 -3.42 -32.36
N ALA A 32 -8.54 -3.70 -32.80
CA ALA A 32 -9.74 -3.47 -31.99
C ALA A 32 -9.70 -4.33 -30.70
N VAL A 33 -9.34 -5.62 -30.80
CA VAL A 33 -9.18 -6.48 -29.62
C VAL A 33 -8.10 -5.92 -28.69
N SER A 34 -6.95 -5.55 -29.24
CA SER A 34 -5.83 -4.99 -28.44
C SER A 34 -6.21 -3.68 -27.76
N ALA A 35 -6.90 -2.76 -28.45
CA ALA A 35 -7.32 -1.48 -27.89
C ALA A 35 -8.34 -1.65 -26.76
N VAL A 36 -9.26 -2.60 -26.89
CA VAL A 36 -10.24 -2.94 -25.83
C VAL A 36 -9.53 -3.59 -24.64
N GLU A 37 -8.63 -4.56 -24.87
CA GLU A 37 -7.88 -5.25 -23.79
C GLU A 37 -6.94 -4.32 -23.01
N SER A 38 -6.44 -3.27 -23.65
CA SER A 38 -5.58 -2.26 -23.01
C SER A 38 -6.36 -1.09 -22.39
N GLY A 39 -7.70 -1.07 -22.51
CA GLY A 39 -8.53 0.01 -22.01
C GLY A 39 -8.38 1.34 -22.76
N VAL A 40 -7.73 1.32 -23.92
CA VAL A 40 -7.52 2.53 -24.76
C VAL A 40 -8.83 2.96 -25.42
N SER A 41 -9.74 2.02 -25.71
CA SER A 41 -11.04 2.34 -26.30
C SER A 41 -12.14 1.42 -25.79
N ASP A 42 -13.32 1.99 -25.57
CA ASP A 42 -14.51 1.22 -25.29
C ASP A 42 -15.07 0.62 -26.59
N PRO A 43 -15.45 -0.68 -26.58
CA PRO A 43 -16.05 -1.30 -27.77
C PRO A 43 -17.46 -0.76 -28.02
N SER A 44 -17.82 -0.59 -29.28
CA SER A 44 -19.25 -0.41 -29.62
C SER A 44 -20.04 -1.64 -29.15
N LEU A 45 -21.34 -1.48 -28.89
CA LEU A 45 -22.22 -2.58 -28.49
C LEU A 45 -22.12 -3.79 -29.45
N ARG A 46 -22.01 -3.53 -30.74
CA ARG A 46 -21.86 -4.59 -31.77
C ARG A 46 -20.58 -5.38 -31.59
N VAL A 47 -19.44 -4.68 -31.34
CA VAL A 47 -18.13 -5.29 -31.10
C VAL A 47 -18.14 -6.07 -29.78
N ALA A 48 -18.69 -5.49 -28.71
CA ALA A 48 -18.81 -6.16 -27.44
C ALA A 48 -19.60 -7.47 -27.51
N LEU A 49 -20.76 -7.45 -28.19
CA LEU A 49 -21.58 -8.66 -28.42
C LEU A 49 -20.85 -9.71 -29.25
N ALA A 50 -20.10 -9.29 -30.29
CA ALA A 50 -19.34 -10.21 -31.12
C ALA A 50 -18.20 -10.90 -30.34
N LEU A 51 -17.48 -10.14 -29.52
CA LEU A 51 -16.41 -10.66 -28.65
C LEU A 51 -16.94 -11.62 -27.58
N ALA A 52 -18.03 -11.25 -26.89
CA ALA A 52 -18.67 -12.10 -25.89
C ALA A 52 -19.16 -13.43 -26.48
N ARG A 53 -19.81 -13.38 -27.66
CA ARG A 53 -20.24 -14.58 -28.38
C ARG A 53 -19.08 -15.46 -28.82
N ALA A 54 -18.01 -14.87 -29.36
CA ALA A 54 -16.81 -15.62 -29.77
C ALA A 54 -16.14 -16.32 -28.59
N LEU A 55 -16.24 -15.75 -27.40
CA LEU A 55 -15.77 -16.35 -26.16
C LEU A 55 -16.78 -17.28 -25.49
N GLY A 56 -18.04 -17.34 -25.93
CA GLY A 56 -19.09 -18.14 -25.29
C GLY A 56 -19.39 -17.72 -23.86
N VAL A 57 -19.36 -16.42 -23.58
CA VAL A 57 -19.66 -15.79 -22.28
C VAL A 57 -20.75 -14.75 -22.46
N SER A 58 -21.38 -14.32 -21.35
CA SER A 58 -22.30 -13.19 -21.42
C SER A 58 -21.56 -11.87 -21.63
N ILE A 59 -22.26 -10.85 -22.16
CA ILE A 59 -21.69 -9.51 -22.31
C ILE A 59 -21.38 -8.90 -20.93
N GLU A 60 -22.19 -9.22 -19.94
CA GLU A 60 -22.08 -8.76 -18.56
C GLU A 60 -20.81 -9.32 -17.89
N GLU A 61 -20.43 -10.56 -18.18
CA GLU A 61 -19.21 -11.17 -17.65
C GLU A 61 -17.95 -10.44 -18.11
N VAL A 62 -17.95 -9.90 -19.33
CA VAL A 62 -16.75 -9.26 -19.91
C VAL A 62 -16.83 -7.74 -19.82
N PHE A 63 -17.99 -7.14 -20.06
CA PHE A 63 -18.18 -5.70 -20.20
C PHE A 63 -19.20 -5.10 -19.22
N GLY A 64 -19.90 -5.94 -18.46
CA GLY A 64 -20.83 -5.47 -17.44
C GLY A 64 -20.11 -4.72 -16.31
N PRO A 65 -20.83 -4.01 -15.45
CA PRO A 65 -20.25 -3.47 -14.23
C PRO A 65 -19.61 -4.63 -13.44
N ALA A 66 -18.41 -4.40 -12.90
CA ALA A 66 -17.82 -5.37 -11.99
C ALA A 66 -18.81 -5.60 -10.84
N GLU A 67 -19.20 -6.85 -10.61
CA GLU A 67 -19.98 -7.14 -9.41
C GLU A 67 -19.16 -6.63 -8.21
N PRO A 68 -19.81 -5.91 -7.28
CA PRO A 68 -19.10 -5.44 -6.11
C PRO A 68 -18.51 -6.64 -5.38
N SER A 69 -17.19 -6.68 -5.30
CA SER A 69 -16.50 -7.73 -4.54
C SER A 69 -17.11 -7.86 -3.14
N PRO A 70 -17.36 -9.08 -2.65
CA PRO A 70 -17.88 -9.24 -1.31
C PRO A 70 -16.96 -8.57 -0.29
N PRO A 71 -17.50 -7.99 0.79
CA PRO A 71 -16.69 -7.38 1.82
C PRO A 71 -15.71 -8.39 2.43
N VAL A 72 -14.47 -7.98 2.56
CA VAL A 72 -13.41 -8.77 3.23
C VAL A 72 -13.16 -8.23 4.63
N THR A 73 -12.74 -9.11 5.53
CA THR A 73 -12.28 -8.73 6.86
C THR A 73 -10.83 -8.26 6.77
N VAL A 74 -10.53 -7.10 7.33
CA VAL A 74 -9.18 -6.51 7.33
C VAL A 74 -8.68 -6.28 8.76
N ARG A 75 -7.36 -6.32 8.93
CA ARG A 75 -6.64 -5.87 10.12
C ARG A 75 -6.21 -4.41 9.91
N PRO A 76 -6.75 -3.45 10.64
CA PRO A 76 -6.43 -2.05 10.43
C PRO A 76 -5.10 -1.65 11.07
N LEU A 77 -4.29 -0.81 10.38
CA LEU A 77 -3.10 -0.16 10.96
C LEU A 77 -3.46 1.09 11.78
N ALA A 78 -4.58 1.72 11.45
CA ALA A 78 -5.12 2.89 12.13
C ALA A 78 -6.65 2.87 12.02
N PRO A 79 -7.39 3.71 12.78
CA PRO A 79 -8.84 3.84 12.63
C PRO A 79 -9.24 4.14 11.19
N LEU A 80 -10.06 3.28 10.57
CA LEU A 80 -10.38 3.37 9.13
C LEU A 80 -11.44 4.43 8.78
N GLY A 81 -11.98 5.11 9.79
CA GLY A 81 -13.03 6.11 9.60
C GLY A 81 -14.45 5.52 9.51
N VAL A 82 -15.36 6.34 8.99
CA VAL A 82 -16.79 5.99 8.85
C VAL A 82 -17.05 5.10 7.63
N PRO A 83 -18.21 4.45 7.53
CA PRO A 83 -18.63 3.75 6.32
C PRO A 83 -18.47 4.63 5.07
N GLY A 84 -17.96 4.04 3.99
CA GLY A 84 -17.64 4.74 2.74
C GLY A 84 -16.27 5.43 2.73
N SER A 85 -15.53 5.48 3.84
CA SER A 85 -14.16 6.00 3.87
C SER A 85 -13.26 5.18 2.95
N ARG A 86 -12.38 5.89 2.23
CA ARG A 86 -11.40 5.30 1.31
C ARG A 86 -10.21 4.74 2.07
N VAL A 87 -9.83 3.51 1.78
CA VAL A 87 -8.71 2.84 2.44
C VAL A 87 -7.78 2.19 1.40
N ALA A 88 -6.49 2.10 1.74
CA ALA A 88 -5.59 1.17 1.11
C ALA A 88 -5.88 -0.23 1.65
N VAL A 89 -5.75 -1.25 0.82
CA VAL A 89 -5.90 -2.66 1.21
C VAL A 89 -4.75 -3.44 0.59
N ALA A 90 -4.03 -4.19 1.41
CA ALA A 90 -2.93 -5.04 0.96
C ALA A 90 -3.11 -6.45 1.52
N PRO A 91 -2.90 -7.51 0.71
CA PRO A 91 -2.75 -8.86 1.22
C PRO A 91 -1.40 -8.96 1.93
N VAL A 92 -1.39 -9.42 3.18
CA VAL A 92 -0.16 -9.68 3.97
C VAL A 92 -0.31 -11.05 4.60
N SER A 93 0.54 -11.99 4.20
CA SER A 93 0.43 -13.41 4.57
C SER A 93 -0.95 -13.99 4.22
N ASP A 94 -1.71 -14.41 5.20
CA ASP A 94 -3.05 -15.00 5.08
C ASP A 94 -4.20 -14.02 5.36
N ALA A 95 -3.89 -12.75 5.60
CA ALA A 95 -4.86 -11.73 5.97
C ALA A 95 -4.81 -10.50 5.04
N PHE A 96 -5.87 -9.71 5.08
CA PHE A 96 -5.86 -8.38 4.51
C PHE A 96 -5.55 -7.34 5.58
N VAL A 97 -4.68 -6.41 5.26
CA VAL A 97 -4.34 -5.25 6.08
C VAL A 97 -4.85 -3.99 5.41
N ALA A 98 -5.40 -3.06 6.18
CA ALA A 98 -5.91 -1.81 5.66
C ALA A 98 -5.50 -0.60 6.49
N PHE A 99 -5.40 0.57 5.84
CA PHE A 99 -5.17 1.85 6.50
C PHE A 99 -5.85 2.99 5.74
N PRO A 100 -6.20 4.11 6.43
CA PRO A 100 -6.88 5.22 5.80
C PRO A 100 -5.98 5.95 4.80
N LEU A 101 -6.49 6.21 3.59
CA LEU A 101 -5.76 7.00 2.60
C LEU A 101 -5.63 8.47 2.97
N SER A 102 -6.53 8.99 3.81
CA SER A 102 -6.47 10.36 4.33
C SER A 102 -5.19 10.70 5.08
N ASP A 103 -4.51 9.68 5.63
CA ASP A 103 -3.29 9.87 6.41
C ASP A 103 -2.02 9.87 5.53
N THR A 104 -2.15 9.53 4.25
CA THR A 104 -1.07 9.65 3.27
C THR A 104 -1.13 10.97 2.53
N THR A 105 0.03 11.51 2.10
CA THR A 105 0.09 12.74 1.30
C THR A 105 -0.69 12.61 0.00
N ALA A 106 -0.50 11.50 -0.73
CA ALA A 106 -1.22 11.22 -1.98
C ALA A 106 -2.72 11.00 -1.74
N GLY A 107 -3.09 10.37 -0.61
CA GLY A 107 -4.48 10.18 -0.20
C GLY A 107 -5.19 11.50 0.11
N ARG A 108 -4.52 12.41 0.82
CA ARG A 108 -5.04 13.76 1.11
C ARG A 108 -5.25 14.59 -0.16
N ALA A 109 -4.35 14.48 -1.11
CA ALA A 109 -4.48 15.13 -2.42
C ALA A 109 -5.53 14.47 -3.33
N GLY A 110 -6.09 13.31 -2.95
CA GLY A 110 -7.10 12.60 -3.73
C GLY A 110 -6.56 11.82 -4.93
N PHE A 111 -5.24 11.74 -5.10
CA PHE A 111 -4.61 11.08 -6.24
C PHE A 111 -4.38 9.56 -6.03
N ALA A 112 -4.34 9.10 -4.78
CA ALA A 112 -4.18 7.68 -4.52
C ALA A 112 -5.49 6.92 -4.82
N PRO A 113 -5.47 5.87 -5.65
CA PRO A 113 -6.63 5.03 -5.86
C PRO A 113 -6.99 4.29 -4.57
N ALA A 114 -8.29 4.14 -4.30
CA ALA A 114 -8.72 3.34 -3.16
C ALA A 114 -8.56 1.85 -3.46
N GLY A 115 -7.98 1.10 -2.53
CA GLY A 115 -8.00 -0.36 -2.54
C GLY A 115 -9.34 -0.92 -2.05
N GLY A 116 -10.08 -0.12 -1.26
CA GLY A 116 -11.39 -0.48 -0.75
C GLY A 116 -12.13 0.68 -0.10
N LEU A 117 -13.37 0.45 0.23
CA LEU A 117 -14.25 1.34 0.98
C LEU A 117 -14.70 0.65 2.27
N VAL A 118 -14.65 1.37 3.39
CA VAL A 118 -15.15 0.85 4.68
C VAL A 118 -16.62 0.46 4.51
N ASP A 119 -16.98 -0.78 4.85
CA ASP A 119 -18.34 -1.29 4.72
C ASP A 119 -19.25 -0.75 5.83
N ALA A 120 -20.52 -0.54 5.47
CA ALA A 120 -21.54 -0.07 6.42
C ALA A 120 -22.07 -1.20 7.34
N ALA A 121 -21.94 -2.45 6.92
CA ALA A 121 -22.51 -3.60 7.59
C ALA A 121 -21.47 -4.33 8.46
N GLY A 122 -21.65 -4.28 9.75
CA GLY A 122 -20.99 -5.15 10.72
C GLY A 122 -20.44 -4.40 11.93
N PRO A 123 -20.62 -4.97 13.13
CA PRO A 123 -19.92 -4.50 14.32
C PRO A 123 -18.41 -4.67 14.12
N ASP A 124 -17.63 -3.85 14.82
CA ASP A 124 -16.21 -4.07 14.98
C ASP A 124 -15.99 -5.50 15.48
N LEU A 125 -15.34 -6.33 14.69
CA LEU A 125 -15.02 -7.68 15.11
C LEU A 125 -13.90 -7.61 16.18
N PRO A 126 -13.96 -8.41 17.25
CA PRO A 126 -12.90 -8.41 18.24
C PRO A 126 -11.56 -8.67 17.56
N SER A 127 -10.55 -7.90 17.95
CA SER A 127 -9.17 -8.13 17.49
C SER A 127 -8.76 -9.54 17.89
N ALA A 128 -8.30 -10.34 16.93
CA ALA A 128 -7.54 -11.53 17.25
C ALA A 128 -6.32 -11.06 18.05
N ALA A 129 -6.09 -11.63 19.24
CA ALA A 129 -5.11 -11.18 20.21
C ALA A 129 -3.74 -10.88 19.55
N GLY A 130 -3.46 -9.60 19.35
CA GLY A 130 -2.17 -9.11 18.92
C GLY A 130 -1.21 -9.05 20.12
N GLN A 131 0.08 -9.17 19.85
CA GLN A 131 1.12 -9.08 20.88
C GLN A 131 0.99 -7.77 21.68
N PRO A 132 1.19 -7.80 23.00
CA PRO A 132 1.15 -6.61 23.83
C PRO A 132 2.30 -5.67 23.41
N GLY A 133 1.96 -4.45 22.98
CA GLY A 133 2.95 -3.40 22.67
C GLY A 133 2.64 -2.54 21.44
N SER A 134 2.01 -3.06 20.39
CA SER A 134 1.68 -2.27 19.21
C SER A 134 0.26 -1.69 19.28
N PRO A 135 0.07 -0.38 19.05
CA PRO A 135 -1.25 0.23 18.96
C PRO A 135 -2.13 -0.40 17.87
N ALA A 136 -1.54 -0.78 16.74
CA ALA A 136 -2.22 -1.38 15.59
C ALA A 136 -2.76 -2.79 15.89
N GLY A 137 -2.09 -3.58 16.76
CA GLY A 137 -2.55 -4.91 17.17
C GLY A 137 -3.80 -4.91 18.05
N ARG A 138 -4.25 -3.74 18.54
CA ARG A 138 -5.41 -3.58 19.42
C ARG A 138 -6.67 -3.11 18.70
N LEU A 139 -6.54 -2.71 17.42
CA LEU A 139 -7.69 -2.24 16.67
C LEU A 139 -8.59 -3.42 16.28
N ALA A 140 -9.90 -3.22 16.44
CA ALA A 140 -10.88 -4.20 16.02
C ALA A 140 -10.82 -4.41 14.49
N GLN A 141 -11.00 -5.67 14.07
CA GLN A 141 -11.10 -5.97 12.66
C GLN A 141 -12.33 -5.28 12.05
N ARG A 142 -12.20 -4.86 10.82
CA ARG A 142 -13.24 -4.14 10.09
C ARG A 142 -13.56 -4.85 8.77
N ARG A 143 -14.76 -4.63 8.28
CA ARG A 143 -15.15 -5.05 6.93
C ARG A 143 -14.89 -3.93 5.94
N VAL A 144 -14.27 -4.29 4.84
CA VAL A 144 -13.95 -3.39 3.73
C VAL A 144 -14.43 -4.04 2.45
N ARG A 145 -15.12 -3.27 1.60
CA ARG A 145 -15.48 -3.68 0.26
C ARG A 145 -14.34 -3.32 -0.69
N PRO A 146 -13.63 -4.31 -1.26
CA PRO A 146 -12.54 -4.06 -2.19
C PRO A 146 -13.04 -3.31 -3.45
N VAL A 147 -12.18 -2.45 -3.99
CA VAL A 147 -12.36 -1.82 -5.30
C VAL A 147 -11.54 -2.60 -6.31
N GLY A 148 -12.17 -3.59 -6.93
CA GLY A 148 -11.51 -4.54 -7.85
C GLY A 148 -10.85 -5.74 -7.14
N PRO A 149 -10.23 -6.63 -7.92
CA PRO A 149 -9.56 -7.81 -7.39
C PRO A 149 -8.30 -7.42 -6.58
N PRO A 150 -7.95 -8.18 -5.52
CA PRO A 150 -6.71 -7.99 -4.81
C PRO A 150 -5.52 -8.05 -5.77
N ARG A 151 -4.58 -7.12 -5.63
CA ARG A 151 -3.35 -7.08 -6.42
C ARG A 151 -2.16 -7.47 -5.55
N PRO A 152 -1.14 -8.14 -6.10
CA PRO A 152 0.13 -8.29 -5.42
C PRO A 152 0.60 -6.91 -4.95
N THR A 153 0.84 -6.76 -3.66
CA THR A 153 1.15 -5.45 -3.06
C THR A 153 2.27 -5.63 -2.05
N LEU A 154 3.32 -4.84 -2.19
CA LEU A 154 4.36 -4.70 -1.16
C LEU A 154 3.92 -3.59 -0.20
N LEU A 155 3.54 -3.96 1.02
CA LEU A 155 3.22 -3.02 2.10
C LEU A 155 4.44 -2.85 2.99
N VAL A 156 4.94 -1.62 3.07
CA VAL A 156 6.10 -1.23 3.89
C VAL A 156 5.68 -0.21 4.93
N ALA A 157 6.11 -0.39 6.17
CA ALA A 157 6.00 0.62 7.22
C ALA A 157 7.36 1.29 7.45
N GLY A 158 7.39 2.59 7.77
CA GLY A 158 8.63 3.31 8.08
C GLY A 158 8.56 4.78 7.72
N CYS A 159 9.58 5.53 8.11
CA CYS A 159 9.59 6.99 7.98
C CYS A 159 10.50 7.53 6.86
N ASP A 160 11.15 6.67 6.07
CA ASP A 160 12.08 7.10 5.03
C ASP A 160 11.33 7.77 3.86
N PRO A 161 11.63 9.04 3.55
CA PRO A 161 10.97 9.78 2.48
C PRO A 161 11.29 9.24 1.07
N ALA A 162 12.29 8.37 0.92
CA ALA A 162 12.62 7.73 -0.35
C ALA A 162 11.75 6.48 -0.64
N MET A 163 10.95 6.00 0.33
CA MET A 163 10.08 4.82 0.14
C MET A 163 9.19 4.89 -1.11
N PRO A 164 8.57 6.04 -1.48
CA PRO A 164 7.76 6.12 -2.69
C PRO A 164 8.52 5.86 -3.99
N LEU A 165 9.86 5.94 -4.00
CA LEU A 165 10.66 5.62 -5.18
C LEU A 165 10.58 4.13 -5.58
N LEU A 166 10.13 3.27 -4.68
CA LEU A 166 9.90 1.84 -4.97
C LEU A 166 8.69 1.59 -5.88
N GLU A 167 7.75 2.53 -5.98
CA GLU A 167 6.52 2.34 -6.74
C GLU A 167 6.79 2.05 -8.22
N ALA A 168 7.63 2.87 -8.86
CA ALA A 168 7.89 2.73 -10.29
C ALA A 168 8.59 1.40 -10.64
N PRO A 169 9.71 0.99 -10.00
CA PRO A 169 10.35 -0.29 -10.31
C PRO A 169 9.45 -1.50 -10.00
N LEU A 170 8.65 -1.46 -8.94
CA LEU A 170 7.73 -2.55 -8.61
C LEU A 170 6.62 -2.71 -9.65
N SER A 171 6.14 -1.61 -10.22
CA SER A 171 5.13 -1.63 -11.28
C SER A 171 5.62 -2.24 -12.61
N LEU A 172 6.93 -2.32 -12.80
CA LEU A 172 7.56 -2.89 -14.00
C LEU A 172 7.85 -4.39 -13.88
N LEU A 173 7.61 -4.99 -12.72
CA LEU A 173 7.75 -6.44 -12.54
C LEU A 173 6.67 -7.21 -13.33
N ASP A 174 6.91 -8.48 -13.58
CA ASP A 174 5.95 -9.38 -14.21
C ASP A 174 5.70 -10.58 -13.27
N PRO A 175 4.52 -10.68 -12.65
CA PRO A 175 3.42 -9.71 -12.63
C PRO A 175 3.76 -8.41 -11.88
N PRO A 176 3.10 -7.29 -12.22
CA PRO A 176 3.30 -6.02 -11.54
C PRO A 176 2.94 -6.10 -10.04
N VAL A 177 3.76 -5.47 -9.21
CA VAL A 177 3.53 -5.36 -7.76
C VAL A 177 3.17 -3.92 -7.42
N ALA A 178 2.03 -3.72 -6.77
CA ALA A 178 1.65 -2.43 -6.25
C ALA A 178 2.48 -2.08 -5.00
N PHE A 179 2.71 -0.81 -4.77
CA PHE A 179 3.40 -0.32 -3.58
C PHE A 179 2.43 0.36 -2.63
N ALA A 180 2.49 0.01 -1.36
CA ALA A 180 1.75 0.66 -0.29
C ALA A 180 2.70 1.01 0.85
N TRP A 181 2.62 2.25 1.35
CA TRP A 181 3.50 2.75 2.39
C TRP A 181 2.70 3.32 3.55
N TRP A 182 3.02 2.82 4.76
CA TRP A 182 2.52 3.34 6.02
C TRP A 182 3.62 4.15 6.72
N PRO A 183 3.53 5.49 6.75
CA PRO A 183 4.54 6.33 7.38
C PRO A 183 4.43 6.26 8.92
N CYS A 184 5.47 5.76 9.57
CA CYS A 184 5.57 5.67 11.03
C CYS A 184 7.03 5.63 11.48
N GLY A 185 7.30 5.73 12.78
CA GLY A 185 8.64 5.62 13.35
C GLY A 185 9.21 4.20 13.22
N SER A 186 10.55 4.08 13.38
CA SER A 186 11.27 2.81 13.22
C SER A 186 10.80 1.73 14.18
N GLU A 187 10.56 2.05 15.45
CA GLU A 187 10.09 1.09 16.46
C GLU A 187 8.68 0.59 16.14
N GLU A 188 7.79 1.48 15.72
CA GLU A 188 6.44 1.11 15.28
C GLU A 188 6.50 0.22 14.04
N ALA A 189 7.34 0.56 13.06
CA ALA A 189 7.51 -0.23 11.84
C ALA A 189 7.97 -1.66 12.14
N LEU A 190 8.97 -1.82 13.03
CA LEU A 190 9.43 -3.14 13.49
C LEU A 190 8.32 -3.90 14.24
N GLY A 191 7.56 -3.21 15.10
CA GLY A 191 6.42 -3.81 15.80
C GLY A 191 5.31 -4.29 14.83
N LEU A 192 5.04 -3.54 13.75
CA LEU A 192 4.10 -3.94 12.71
C LEU A 192 4.59 -5.17 11.93
N ALA A 193 5.90 -5.23 11.64
CA ALA A 193 6.50 -6.40 11.00
C ALA A 193 6.45 -7.63 11.91
N ALA A 194 6.77 -7.49 13.20
CA ALA A 194 6.67 -8.55 14.20
C ALA A 194 5.23 -9.09 14.36
N ALA A 195 4.24 -8.21 14.22
CA ALA A 195 2.82 -8.57 14.24
C ALA A 195 2.30 -9.17 12.93
N GLY A 196 3.14 -9.30 11.89
CA GLY A 196 2.74 -9.78 10.56
C GLY A 196 1.71 -8.87 9.89
N LEU A 197 1.83 -7.56 10.08
CA LEU A 197 0.91 -6.55 9.51
C LEU A 197 1.51 -5.83 8.29
N VAL A 198 2.80 -5.96 8.08
CA VAL A 198 3.52 -5.41 6.93
C VAL A 198 4.52 -6.43 6.40
N HIS A 199 4.90 -6.31 5.12
CA HIS A 199 5.89 -7.17 4.50
C HIS A 199 7.32 -6.78 4.87
N ALA A 200 7.56 -5.47 5.07
CA ALA A 200 8.86 -4.95 5.42
C ALA A 200 8.73 -3.73 6.34
N ALA A 201 9.73 -3.54 7.19
CA ALA A 201 9.88 -2.38 8.07
C ALA A 201 11.09 -1.56 7.64
N GLY A 202 10.88 -0.28 7.39
CA GLY A 202 11.96 0.69 7.24
C GLY A 202 12.42 1.19 8.61
N ALA A 203 13.68 0.97 8.94
CA ALA A 203 14.26 1.36 10.21
C ALA A 203 15.60 2.08 10.01
N HIS A 204 15.95 2.96 10.96
CA HIS A 204 17.25 3.65 11.03
C HIS A 204 17.67 3.83 12.50
N LEU A 205 17.60 2.75 13.27
CA LEU A 205 17.95 2.72 14.70
C LEU A 205 19.43 2.39 14.87
N ARG A 206 20.14 3.21 15.67
CA ARG A 206 21.55 3.02 15.96
C ARG A 206 21.73 2.07 17.14
N GLY A 207 22.47 1.00 16.94
CA GLY A 207 22.85 0.08 18.00
C GLY A 207 23.97 0.64 18.91
N ALA A 208 24.15 0.03 20.07
CA ALA A 208 25.16 0.40 21.02
C ALA A 208 26.60 0.28 20.46
N SER A 209 26.84 -0.65 19.54
CA SER A 209 28.08 -0.86 18.80
C SER A 209 28.31 0.18 17.69
N GLY A 210 27.30 1.02 17.37
CA GLY A 210 27.38 2.03 16.33
C GLY A 210 26.90 1.55 14.96
N ASP A 211 26.56 0.28 14.80
CA ASP A 211 25.88 -0.28 13.64
C ASP A 211 24.39 0.09 13.66
N TYR A 212 23.77 0.04 12.48
CA TYR A 212 22.36 0.40 12.32
C TYR A 212 21.50 -0.82 12.07
N ASN A 213 20.31 -0.82 12.68
CA ASN A 213 19.16 -1.69 12.41
C ASN A 213 19.32 -3.16 12.80
N THR A 214 20.50 -3.76 12.72
CA THR A 214 20.70 -5.21 12.88
C THR A 214 20.30 -5.69 14.27
N ALA A 215 20.75 -4.99 15.32
CA ALA A 215 20.40 -5.34 16.71
C ALA A 215 18.90 -5.18 16.96
N ALA A 216 18.32 -4.04 16.55
CA ALA A 216 16.89 -3.77 16.72
C ALA A 216 16.01 -4.75 15.95
N ALA A 217 16.43 -5.14 14.74
CA ALA A 217 15.71 -6.15 13.95
C ALA A 217 15.78 -7.53 14.62
N ALA A 218 16.93 -7.94 15.13
CA ALA A 218 17.10 -9.23 15.82
C ALA A 218 16.25 -9.32 17.09
N GLU A 219 16.16 -8.22 17.85
CA GLU A 219 15.34 -8.14 19.06
C GLU A 219 13.84 -8.17 18.74
N SER A 220 13.42 -7.40 17.74
CA SER A 220 11.99 -7.27 17.37
C SER A 220 11.46 -8.47 16.60
N LEU A 221 12.31 -9.17 15.85
CA LEU A 221 11.94 -10.25 14.93
C LEU A 221 12.70 -11.54 15.27
N PRO A 222 12.39 -12.20 16.40
CA PRO A 222 13.12 -13.39 16.85
C PRO A 222 13.01 -14.58 15.88
N GLY A 223 12.03 -14.57 14.97
CA GLY A 223 11.90 -15.54 13.88
C GLY A 223 12.93 -15.35 12.76
N GLY A 224 13.75 -14.32 12.83
CA GLY A 224 14.73 -13.92 11.82
C GLY A 224 14.16 -12.91 10.82
N ALA A 225 15.05 -12.07 10.31
CA ALA A 225 14.77 -11.13 9.24
C ALA A 225 16.02 -10.92 8.38
N GLU A 226 15.82 -10.56 7.13
CA GLU A 226 16.88 -10.06 6.27
C GLU A 226 16.95 -8.53 6.38
N VAL A 227 18.15 -8.00 6.62
CA VAL A 227 18.36 -6.55 6.68
C VAL A 227 19.00 -6.08 5.38
N ILE A 228 18.26 -5.28 4.63
CA ILE A 228 18.66 -4.77 3.32
C ILE A 228 18.97 -3.29 3.45
N GLY A 229 20.16 -2.85 2.99
CA GLY A 229 20.50 -1.44 2.90
C GLY A 229 19.68 -0.77 1.79
N PHE A 230 18.88 0.24 2.15
CA PHE A 230 18.01 0.94 1.21
C PHE A 230 18.60 2.29 0.78
N CYS A 231 18.89 3.17 1.74
CA CYS A 231 19.50 4.47 1.46
C CYS A 231 20.29 4.97 2.67
N ALA A 232 21.07 6.02 2.46
CA ALA A 232 21.74 6.78 3.51
C ALA A 232 21.33 8.24 3.42
N TRP A 233 21.06 8.86 4.55
CA TRP A 233 20.66 10.27 4.65
C TRP A 233 21.26 10.92 5.89
N ARG A 234 21.16 12.24 5.95
CA ARG A 234 21.70 13.02 7.05
C ARG A 234 20.58 13.77 7.73
N GLU A 235 20.60 13.79 9.04
CA GLU A 235 19.72 14.62 9.84
C GLU A 235 20.46 15.87 10.32
N GLY A 236 19.72 16.94 10.55
CA GLY A 236 20.26 18.19 11.02
C GLY A 236 19.23 19.08 11.68
N LEU A 237 19.68 20.09 12.38
CA LEU A 237 18.82 21.08 13.02
C LEU A 237 18.42 22.14 12.00
N VAL A 238 17.11 22.41 11.90
CA VAL A 238 16.59 23.55 11.17
C VAL A 238 16.38 24.69 12.14
N LEU A 239 17.11 25.77 11.93
CA LEU A 239 17.09 26.95 12.80
C LEU A 239 16.24 28.07 12.19
N ARG A 240 15.45 28.75 13.04
CA ARG A 240 14.82 30.00 12.60
C ARG A 240 15.91 31.07 12.32
N PRO A 241 15.64 32.05 11.46
CA PRO A 241 16.53 33.19 11.27
C PRO A 241 16.92 33.84 12.62
N GLY A 242 18.21 34.19 12.76
CA GLY A 242 18.77 34.81 13.97
C GLY A 242 19.30 33.83 15.02
N LEU A 243 19.14 32.51 14.87
CA LEU A 243 19.73 31.52 15.76
C LEU A 243 21.02 30.90 15.22
N ALA A 244 21.35 31.08 13.94
CA ALA A 244 22.53 30.46 13.31
C ALA A 244 23.87 30.75 13.99
N GLY A 245 24.05 31.90 14.69
CA GLY A 245 25.22 32.23 15.45
C GLY A 245 25.18 31.79 16.94
N ARG A 246 24.02 31.32 17.41
CA ARG A 246 23.80 30.92 18.81
C ARG A 246 23.71 29.41 18.98
N VAL A 247 23.28 28.70 17.95
CA VAL A 247 23.15 27.25 17.92
C VAL A 247 24.06 26.74 16.82
N THR A 248 25.16 26.15 17.19
CA THR A 248 26.18 25.58 16.29
C THR A 248 26.27 24.07 16.42
N GLY A 249 25.65 23.49 17.43
CA GLY A 249 25.61 22.05 17.68
C GLY A 249 24.47 21.68 18.63
N VAL A 250 24.34 20.37 18.86
CA VAL A 250 23.29 19.79 19.73
C VAL A 250 23.43 20.28 21.19
N ALA A 251 24.65 20.44 21.68
CA ALA A 251 24.89 20.90 23.03
C ALA A 251 24.31 22.28 23.33
N ASP A 252 24.21 23.15 22.32
CA ASP A 252 23.64 24.49 22.46
C ASP A 252 22.13 24.48 22.68
N LEU A 253 21.47 23.36 22.41
CA LEU A 253 20.01 23.21 22.60
C LEU A 253 19.62 23.23 24.09
N ALA A 254 20.56 22.98 25.00
CA ALA A 254 20.33 23.08 26.43
C ALA A 254 20.24 24.53 26.93
N ALA A 255 20.50 25.53 26.09
CA ALA A 255 20.46 26.94 26.48
C ALA A 255 19.02 27.42 26.75
N ASP A 256 18.90 28.25 27.80
CA ASP A 256 17.61 28.81 28.18
C ASP A 256 16.95 29.63 27.06
N GLY A 257 15.63 29.56 27.00
CA GLY A 257 14.80 30.33 26.07
C GLY A 257 14.72 29.75 24.66
N LEU A 258 15.30 28.59 24.39
CA LEU A 258 15.09 27.85 23.14
C LEU A 258 13.82 26.99 23.22
N ARG A 259 13.09 26.93 22.12
CA ARG A 259 11.98 26.00 21.93
C ARG A 259 12.35 25.01 20.83
N LEU A 260 12.38 23.74 21.17
CA LEU A 260 12.68 22.65 20.24
C LEU A 260 11.38 21.94 19.85
N VAL A 261 11.18 21.75 18.56
CA VAL A 261 10.20 20.79 18.02
C VAL A 261 10.97 19.52 17.69
N ASN A 262 10.68 18.45 18.42
CA ASN A 262 11.32 17.16 18.24
C ASN A 262 10.36 16.16 17.62
N ARG A 263 10.89 15.03 17.14
CA ARG A 263 10.13 13.91 16.62
C ARG A 263 9.39 13.17 17.74
N GLU A 264 8.43 12.36 17.35
CA GLU A 264 7.70 11.44 18.23
C GLU A 264 8.63 10.45 18.94
N PRO A 265 8.24 9.89 20.08
CA PRO A 265 8.94 8.76 20.70
C PRO A 265 9.04 7.58 19.71
N GLY A 266 10.21 6.88 19.73
CA GLY A 266 10.47 5.76 18.80
C GLY A 266 11.06 6.18 17.45
N ALA A 267 11.26 7.49 17.21
CA ALA A 267 12.02 7.98 16.07
C ALA A 267 13.48 8.18 16.47
N GLU A 268 14.44 7.64 15.68
CA GLU A 268 15.89 7.76 15.95
C GLU A 268 16.34 9.21 16.08
N ALA A 269 15.86 10.11 15.23
CA ALA A 269 16.16 11.53 15.29
C ALA A 269 15.90 12.15 16.68
N ARG A 270 14.96 11.57 17.45
CA ARG A 270 14.68 11.98 18.81
C ARG A 270 15.77 11.52 19.80
N TYR A 271 16.33 10.34 19.56
CA TYR A 271 17.38 9.77 20.42
C TYR A 271 18.75 10.37 20.16
N LEU A 272 18.94 11.02 19.01
CA LEU A 272 20.19 11.71 18.65
C LEU A 272 20.30 13.11 19.30
N LEU A 273 19.25 13.61 19.93
CA LEU A 273 19.19 14.89 20.64
C LEU A 273 19.30 14.71 22.15
#